data_38f83a6813733d49a685b1550de0a2f0
#
_entry.id   38f83a6813733d49a685b1550de0a2f0
#
_cell.length_a   1.000
_cell.length_b   1.000
_cell.length_c   1.000
_cell.angle_alpha   90.00
_cell.angle_beta   90.00
_cell.angle_gamma   90.00
#
_symmetry.space_group_name_H-M   'P 1'
#
loop_
_entity.id
_entity.type
_entity.pdbx_description
1 polymer ?
#
loop_
_entity_poly.entity_id
_entity_poly.type
_entity_poly.pdbx_seq_one_letter_code
_entity_poly.pdbx_strand_id
1 'polypeptide(L)'
;MGKQNGQTMKTLPKQERPYEKCWRRGAGSLTDAELLSVILRTGSKGEPALELSRRILEQFPQGGLLGIYHISLPDLTRIRGIGPVKAVQLKCIAELSRRMAKAQAGSSLSFTDPETVAEYYMEDFRHEEQEKLMVLLLNNRGGLLGEEIVSKGTVNGTMITPREIYLCALAHHAVSIILLHNHPSGNPSPSREDILLTRRVKESGELLGIELLDHIIIGDQSAVSFRREHLL
;
A
#
# COMPACT_ATOMS: atom_id res chain seq x y z
N MET A 1 -16.00 -40.38 -14.78
CA MET A 1 -15.48 -39.37 -13.83
C MET A 1 -14.00 -39.67 -13.62
N GLY A 2 -13.14 -39.02 -14.40
CA GLY A 2 -11.70 -39.23 -14.37
C GLY A 2 -11.12 -38.46 -13.16
N LYS A 3 -10.43 -39.18 -12.26
CA LYS A 3 -9.57 -38.58 -11.25
C LYS A 3 -8.46 -37.81 -11.97
N GLN A 4 -8.48 -36.49 -11.95
CA GLN A 4 -7.31 -35.70 -12.28
C GLN A 4 -6.23 -36.04 -11.24
N ASN A 5 -5.22 -36.79 -11.70
CA ASN A 5 -4.03 -37.08 -10.91
C ASN A 5 -3.31 -35.75 -10.66
N GLY A 6 -3.41 -35.20 -9.45
CA GLY A 6 -2.66 -34.03 -9.03
C GLY A 6 -1.17 -34.29 -9.24
N GLN A 7 -0.56 -33.53 -10.15
CA GLN A 7 0.87 -33.59 -10.41
C GLN A 7 1.61 -33.17 -9.14
N THR A 8 2.29 -34.13 -8.49
CA THR A 8 3.17 -33.80 -7.37
C THR A 8 4.41 -33.07 -7.88
N MET A 9 5.03 -32.18 -7.07
CA MET A 9 6.30 -31.52 -7.44
C MET A 9 7.38 -32.51 -7.91
N LYS A 10 7.30 -33.78 -7.47
CA LYS A 10 8.22 -34.86 -7.90
C LYS A 10 7.95 -35.40 -9.29
N THR A 11 6.75 -35.19 -9.84
CA THR A 11 6.40 -35.64 -11.22
C THR A 11 6.82 -34.65 -12.30
N LEU A 12 7.13 -33.39 -11.92
CA LEU A 12 7.72 -32.43 -12.83
C LEU A 12 9.17 -32.81 -13.17
N PRO A 13 9.62 -32.63 -14.41
CA PRO A 13 11.03 -32.72 -14.75
C PRO A 13 11.86 -31.89 -13.78
N LYS A 14 13.00 -32.40 -13.32
CA LYS A 14 13.80 -31.72 -12.28
C LYS A 14 14.12 -30.27 -12.64
N GLN A 15 14.29 -29.98 -13.92
CA GLN A 15 14.61 -28.63 -14.42
C GLN A 15 13.43 -27.65 -14.36
N GLU A 16 12.20 -28.13 -14.34
CA GLU A 16 10.96 -27.35 -14.30
C GLU A 16 10.40 -27.16 -12.87
N ARG A 17 11.06 -27.72 -11.87
CA ARG A 17 10.68 -27.50 -10.47
C ARG A 17 11.04 -26.08 -10.08
N PRO A 18 10.15 -25.33 -9.38
CA PRO A 18 10.36 -23.91 -9.07
C PRO A 18 11.71 -23.59 -8.41
N TYR A 19 12.21 -24.42 -7.49
CA TYR A 19 13.52 -24.22 -6.86
C TYR A 19 14.66 -24.34 -7.86
N GLU A 20 14.69 -25.40 -8.66
CA GLU A 20 15.73 -25.66 -9.67
C GLU A 20 15.68 -24.64 -10.81
N LYS A 21 14.46 -24.23 -11.19
CA LYS A 21 14.23 -23.17 -12.18
C LYS A 21 14.75 -21.83 -11.68
N CYS A 22 14.43 -21.46 -10.42
CA CYS A 22 14.94 -20.26 -9.76
C CYS A 22 16.47 -20.26 -9.68
N TRP A 23 17.06 -21.38 -9.26
CA TRP A 23 18.52 -21.51 -9.13
C TRP A 23 19.26 -21.30 -10.44
N ARG A 24 18.69 -21.79 -11.55
CA ARG A 24 19.34 -21.72 -12.87
C ARG A 24 19.09 -20.42 -13.62
N ARG A 25 17.88 -19.86 -13.51
CA ARG A 25 17.41 -18.75 -14.35
C ARG A 25 17.06 -17.50 -13.57
N GLY A 26 17.22 -17.53 -12.23
CA GLY A 26 16.82 -16.43 -11.36
C GLY A 26 15.32 -16.40 -11.04
N ALA A 27 14.95 -15.64 -9.98
CA ALA A 27 13.57 -15.53 -9.50
C ALA A 27 12.63 -14.89 -10.55
N GLY A 28 13.12 -13.97 -11.38
CA GLY A 28 12.33 -13.31 -12.44
C GLY A 28 11.82 -14.27 -13.52
N SER A 29 12.32 -15.51 -13.58
CA SER A 29 11.83 -16.54 -14.50
C SER A 29 10.61 -17.31 -13.98
N LEU A 30 10.25 -17.13 -12.71
CA LEU A 30 9.14 -17.79 -12.07
C LEU A 30 7.83 -17.05 -12.31
N THR A 31 6.75 -17.81 -12.50
CA THR A 31 5.39 -17.24 -12.42
C THR A 31 5.04 -16.92 -10.95
N ASP A 32 4.01 -16.11 -10.73
CA ASP A 32 3.53 -15.74 -9.37
C ASP A 32 3.24 -16.97 -8.52
N ALA A 33 2.59 -17.99 -9.10
CA ALA A 33 2.32 -19.24 -8.42
C ALA A 33 3.59 -20.02 -8.07
N GLU A 34 4.59 -20.01 -8.94
CA GLU A 34 5.89 -20.64 -8.68
C GLU A 34 6.66 -19.89 -7.59
N LEU A 35 6.69 -18.55 -7.65
CA LEU A 35 7.28 -17.72 -6.58
C LEU A 35 6.65 -18.03 -5.22
N LEU A 36 5.32 -17.99 -5.18
CA LEU A 36 4.58 -18.28 -3.96
C LEU A 36 4.83 -19.69 -3.44
N SER A 37 4.93 -20.68 -4.35
CA SER A 37 5.23 -22.07 -3.97
C SER A 37 6.62 -22.27 -3.37
N VAL A 38 7.62 -21.51 -3.85
CA VAL A 38 8.97 -21.48 -3.26
C VAL A 38 8.95 -20.91 -1.85
N ILE A 39 8.21 -19.84 -1.65
CA ILE A 39 8.06 -19.16 -0.36
C ILE A 39 7.33 -20.05 0.67
N LEU A 40 6.19 -20.63 0.29
CA LEU A 40 5.40 -21.52 1.15
C LEU A 40 6.09 -22.87 1.44
N ARG A 41 7.02 -23.28 0.59
CA ARG A 41 7.83 -24.52 0.66
C ARG A 41 7.02 -25.82 0.61
N THR A 42 5.88 -25.89 1.27
CA THR A 42 5.06 -27.08 1.42
C THR A 42 3.62 -26.80 0.99
N GLY A 43 2.99 -27.81 0.39
CA GLY A 43 1.56 -27.78 0.12
C GLY A 43 0.70 -28.06 1.34
N SER A 44 -0.48 -28.62 1.09
CA SER A 44 -1.38 -29.18 2.11
C SER A 44 -1.55 -30.67 1.93
N LYS A 45 -2.31 -31.33 2.83
CA LYS A 45 -2.55 -32.79 2.71
C LYS A 45 -3.20 -33.11 1.37
N GLY A 46 -2.44 -33.82 0.51
CA GLY A 46 -2.88 -34.22 -0.83
C GLY A 46 -2.81 -33.14 -1.90
N GLU A 47 -2.25 -31.95 -1.61
CA GLU A 47 -2.13 -30.83 -2.53
C GLU A 47 -0.68 -30.30 -2.55
N PRO A 48 0.03 -30.32 -3.69
CA PRO A 48 1.37 -29.76 -3.82
C PRO A 48 1.42 -28.26 -3.58
N ALA A 49 2.59 -27.72 -3.20
CA ALA A 49 2.77 -26.29 -2.94
C ALA A 49 2.38 -25.41 -4.13
N LEU A 50 2.67 -25.85 -5.35
CA LEU A 50 2.34 -25.09 -6.58
C LEU A 50 0.81 -24.99 -6.78
N GLU A 51 0.08 -26.09 -6.59
CA GLU A 51 -1.38 -26.09 -6.70
C GLU A 51 -2.04 -25.27 -5.59
N LEU A 52 -1.52 -25.38 -4.37
CA LEU A 52 -1.94 -24.52 -3.26
C LEU A 52 -1.73 -23.04 -3.60
N SER A 53 -0.58 -22.70 -4.18
CA SER A 53 -0.25 -21.32 -4.58
C SER A 53 -1.20 -20.78 -5.65
N ARG A 54 -1.50 -21.57 -6.70
CA ARG A 54 -2.48 -21.18 -7.72
C ARG A 54 -3.85 -20.90 -7.11
N ARG A 55 -4.33 -21.80 -6.28
CA ARG A 55 -5.62 -21.68 -5.63
C ARG A 55 -5.70 -20.48 -4.69
N ILE A 56 -4.62 -20.13 -3.99
CA ILE A 56 -4.55 -18.93 -3.16
C ILE A 56 -4.70 -17.68 -4.03
N LEU A 57 -3.92 -17.57 -5.11
CA LEU A 57 -3.96 -16.41 -6.01
C LEU A 57 -5.33 -16.23 -6.68
N GLU A 58 -6.02 -17.33 -7.00
CA GLU A 58 -7.37 -17.30 -7.57
C GLU A 58 -8.46 -16.85 -6.58
N GLN A 59 -8.22 -17.02 -5.28
CA GLN A 59 -9.18 -16.64 -4.24
C GLN A 59 -9.16 -15.14 -3.89
N PHE A 60 -8.16 -14.41 -4.33
CA PHE A 60 -8.10 -12.99 -4.07
C PHE A 60 -9.03 -12.21 -5.01
N PRO A 61 -9.89 -11.31 -4.47
CA PRO A 61 -10.87 -10.59 -5.28
C PRO A 61 -10.29 -9.78 -6.43
N GLN A 62 -9.07 -9.27 -6.24
CA GLN A 62 -8.35 -8.51 -7.26
C GLN A 62 -7.43 -9.39 -8.12
N GLY A 63 -7.34 -10.69 -7.80
CA GLY A 63 -6.42 -11.64 -8.42
C GLY A 63 -4.94 -11.38 -8.09
N GLY A 64 -4.11 -12.44 -8.25
CA GLY A 64 -2.67 -12.32 -8.19
C GLY A 64 -2.08 -11.93 -6.83
N LEU A 65 -0.82 -11.47 -6.86
CA LEU A 65 -0.02 -11.20 -5.66
C LEU A 65 -0.53 -10.02 -4.83
N LEU A 66 -1.18 -9.04 -5.44
CA LEU A 66 -1.69 -7.85 -4.75
C LEU A 66 -2.74 -8.20 -3.68
N GLY A 67 -3.49 -9.28 -3.87
CA GLY A 67 -4.44 -9.76 -2.87
C GLY A 67 -3.83 -10.07 -1.50
N ILE A 68 -2.49 -10.31 -1.44
CA ILE A 68 -1.80 -10.56 -0.17
C ILE A 68 -1.77 -9.31 0.73
N TYR A 69 -1.78 -8.11 0.15
CA TYR A 69 -1.86 -6.87 0.93
C TYR A 69 -3.19 -6.74 1.66
N HIS A 70 -4.29 -7.04 0.98
CA HIS A 70 -5.65 -6.79 1.46
C HIS A 70 -6.18 -7.86 2.42
N ILE A 71 -5.83 -9.13 2.19
CA ILE A 71 -6.37 -10.22 3.01
C ILE A 71 -5.88 -10.17 4.46
N SER A 72 -6.81 -10.33 5.40
CA SER A 72 -6.47 -10.38 6.83
C SER A 72 -5.81 -11.69 7.24
N LEU A 73 -5.04 -11.70 8.36
CA LEU A 73 -4.48 -12.93 8.91
C LEU A 73 -5.56 -13.98 9.23
N PRO A 74 -6.70 -13.63 9.87
CA PRO A 74 -7.79 -14.58 10.09
C PRO A 74 -8.34 -15.16 8.79
N ASP A 75 -8.52 -14.37 7.74
CA ASP A 75 -9.06 -14.86 6.47
C ASP A 75 -8.05 -15.72 5.71
N LEU A 76 -6.77 -15.40 5.77
CA LEU A 76 -5.70 -16.28 5.27
C LEU A 76 -5.76 -17.66 5.92
N THR A 77 -5.97 -17.73 7.24
CA THR A 77 -6.03 -19.02 7.95
C THR A 77 -7.29 -19.83 7.65
N ARG A 78 -8.35 -19.23 7.11
CA ARG A 78 -9.54 -19.94 6.61
C ARG A 78 -9.28 -20.69 5.31
N ILE A 79 -8.24 -20.29 4.58
CA ILE A 79 -7.86 -20.96 3.32
C ILE A 79 -7.29 -22.35 3.67
N ARG A 80 -7.93 -23.42 3.17
CA ARG A 80 -7.45 -24.78 3.38
C ARG A 80 -5.97 -24.92 2.98
N GLY A 81 -5.12 -25.39 3.88
CA GLY A 81 -3.69 -25.56 3.66
C GLY A 81 -2.83 -24.36 4.07
N ILE A 82 -3.46 -23.26 4.51
CA ILE A 82 -2.79 -22.10 5.10
C ILE A 82 -3.03 -22.14 6.62
N GLY A 83 -2.02 -22.56 7.37
CA GLY A 83 -2.01 -22.42 8.83
C GLY A 83 -1.39 -21.07 9.25
N PRO A 84 -1.35 -20.78 10.56
CA PRO A 84 -0.81 -19.52 11.09
C PRO A 84 0.58 -19.16 10.56
N VAL A 85 1.48 -20.16 10.47
CA VAL A 85 2.86 -19.94 9.98
C VAL A 85 2.87 -19.43 8.54
N LYS A 86 2.14 -20.08 7.64
CA LYS A 86 2.07 -19.65 6.23
C LYS A 86 1.37 -18.30 6.09
N ALA A 87 0.32 -18.06 6.87
CA ALA A 87 -0.37 -16.76 6.87
C ALA A 87 0.58 -15.61 7.27
N VAL A 88 1.35 -15.82 8.35
CA VAL A 88 2.37 -14.84 8.78
C VAL A 88 3.46 -14.66 7.72
N GLN A 89 3.96 -15.75 7.11
CA GLN A 89 4.95 -15.64 6.03
C GLN A 89 4.44 -14.76 4.88
N LEU A 90 3.20 -14.94 4.43
CA LEU A 90 2.60 -14.14 3.37
C LEU A 90 2.52 -12.65 3.74
N LYS A 91 2.03 -12.35 4.94
CA LYS A 91 1.97 -10.95 5.43
C LYS A 91 3.35 -10.32 5.59
N CYS A 92 4.35 -11.09 6.05
CA CYS A 92 5.73 -10.59 6.14
C CYS A 92 6.33 -10.26 4.77
N ILE A 93 5.99 -11.03 3.72
CA ILE A 93 6.47 -10.73 2.36
C ILE A 93 5.83 -9.46 1.82
N ALA A 94 4.52 -9.27 2.00
CA ALA A 94 3.86 -8.04 1.63
C ALA A 94 4.51 -6.84 2.35
N GLU A 95 4.75 -6.93 3.65
CA GLU A 95 5.41 -5.88 4.43
C GLU A 95 6.86 -5.62 3.97
N LEU A 96 7.64 -6.66 3.66
CA LEU A 96 8.98 -6.50 3.11
C LEU A 96 8.96 -5.78 1.76
N SER A 97 8.04 -6.15 0.86
CA SER A 97 7.86 -5.49 -0.43
C SER A 97 7.56 -4.01 -0.25
N ARG A 98 6.64 -3.66 0.64
CA ARG A 98 6.29 -2.28 0.98
C ARG A 98 7.50 -1.49 1.50
N ARG A 99 8.26 -2.07 2.46
CA ARG A 99 9.46 -1.42 3.01
C ARG A 99 10.56 -1.23 1.98
N MET A 100 10.75 -2.20 1.09
CA MET A 100 11.76 -2.09 0.02
C MET A 100 11.39 -0.97 -0.97
N ALA A 101 10.13 -0.89 -1.40
CA ALA A 101 9.66 0.19 -2.25
C ALA A 101 9.83 1.56 -1.57
N LYS A 102 9.43 1.67 -0.30
CA LYS A 102 9.58 2.91 0.49
C LYS A 102 11.06 3.31 0.66
N ALA A 103 11.95 2.37 0.92
CA ALA A 103 13.38 2.63 1.05
C ALA A 103 13.99 3.13 -0.26
N GLN A 104 13.55 2.58 -1.40
CA GLN A 104 13.99 3.03 -2.72
C GLN A 104 13.50 4.46 -3.00
N ALA A 105 12.22 4.73 -2.81
CA ALA A 105 11.64 6.07 -2.99
C ALA A 105 12.25 7.10 -2.03
N GLY A 106 12.59 6.69 -0.80
CA GLY A 106 13.20 7.57 0.19
C GLY A 106 14.54 8.16 -0.20
N SER A 107 15.27 7.54 -1.13
CA SER A 107 16.55 8.07 -1.63
C SER A 107 16.41 9.36 -2.45
N SER A 108 15.23 9.60 -3.02
CA SER A 108 14.88 10.77 -3.84
C SER A 108 13.88 11.71 -3.16
N LEU A 109 13.46 11.42 -1.93
CA LEU A 109 12.40 12.17 -1.25
C LEU A 109 12.79 13.64 -1.03
N SER A 110 11.95 14.52 -1.56
CA SER A 110 11.98 15.95 -1.32
C SER A 110 10.56 16.47 -1.09
N PHE A 111 10.31 17.09 0.05
CA PHE A 111 9.00 17.65 0.37
C PHE A 111 8.64 18.92 -0.45
N THR A 112 9.57 19.40 -1.26
CA THR A 112 9.31 20.47 -2.25
C THR A 112 8.85 19.93 -3.60
N ASP A 113 8.99 18.64 -3.84
CA ASP A 113 8.58 17.95 -5.07
C ASP A 113 7.46 16.94 -4.78
N PRO A 114 6.22 17.23 -5.22
CA PRO A 114 5.06 16.37 -4.99
C PRO A 114 5.20 14.95 -5.52
N GLU A 115 5.96 14.73 -6.62
CA GLU A 115 6.14 13.39 -7.18
C GLU A 115 6.92 12.51 -6.22
N THR A 116 8.03 13.01 -5.68
CA THR A 116 8.85 12.22 -4.75
C THR A 116 8.11 11.93 -3.45
N VAL A 117 7.25 12.84 -3.00
CA VAL A 117 6.36 12.62 -1.84
C VAL A 117 5.34 11.54 -2.17
N ALA A 118 4.67 11.63 -3.32
CA ALA A 118 3.69 10.63 -3.74
C ALA A 118 4.32 9.24 -3.89
N GLU A 119 5.50 9.14 -4.51
CA GLU A 119 6.23 7.87 -4.65
C GLU A 119 6.59 7.25 -3.30
N TYR A 120 7.08 8.07 -2.36
CA TYR A 120 7.48 7.60 -1.03
C TYR A 120 6.30 7.03 -0.23
N TYR A 121 5.12 7.65 -0.32
CA TYR A 121 3.93 7.24 0.40
C TYR A 121 3.01 6.32 -0.40
N MET A 122 3.29 6.06 -1.68
CA MET A 122 2.44 5.25 -2.58
C MET A 122 2.04 3.92 -1.95
N GLU A 123 3.01 3.14 -1.47
CA GLU A 123 2.76 1.81 -0.90
C GLU A 123 2.06 1.86 0.48
N ASP A 124 2.09 2.99 1.16
CA ASP A 124 1.41 3.18 2.45
C ASP A 124 -0.07 3.54 2.28
N PHE A 125 -0.47 3.99 1.07
CA PHE A 125 -1.79 4.53 0.79
C PHE A 125 -2.59 3.75 -0.25
N ARG A 126 -1.99 3.32 -1.36
CA ARG A 126 -2.73 2.71 -2.48
C ARG A 126 -3.44 1.39 -2.13
N HIS A 127 -3.01 0.72 -1.06
CA HIS A 127 -3.57 -0.55 -0.60
C HIS A 127 -4.56 -0.39 0.56
N GLU A 128 -4.83 0.83 1.01
CA GLU A 128 -5.82 1.08 2.06
C GLU A 128 -7.24 0.96 1.49
N GLU A 129 -8.06 0.13 2.14
CA GLU A 129 -9.47 -0.09 1.74
C GLU A 129 -10.40 1.05 2.18
N GLN A 130 -9.93 1.89 3.08
CA GLN A 130 -10.65 3.05 3.61
C GLN A 130 -9.88 4.32 3.27
N GLU A 131 -10.60 5.41 3.08
CA GLU A 131 -9.96 6.73 2.99
C GLU A 131 -9.19 7.04 4.26
N LYS A 132 -7.97 7.49 4.11
CA LYS A 132 -7.05 7.87 5.16
C LYS A 132 -6.48 9.23 4.82
N LEU A 133 -6.64 10.20 5.71
CA LEU A 133 -5.98 11.49 5.62
C LEU A 133 -4.82 11.56 6.60
N MET A 134 -3.66 11.89 6.11
CA MET A 134 -2.44 12.13 6.86
C MET A 134 -1.98 13.57 6.67
N VAL A 135 -1.42 14.17 7.71
CA VAL A 135 -0.72 15.43 7.62
C VAL A 135 0.78 15.21 7.82
N LEU A 136 1.58 15.73 6.91
CA LEU A 136 3.03 15.82 7.05
C LEU A 136 3.37 17.18 7.64
N LEU A 137 4.17 17.19 8.67
CA LEU A 137 4.51 18.34 9.49
C LEU A 137 5.95 18.74 9.23
N LEU A 138 6.17 19.96 8.71
CA LEU A 138 7.48 20.37 8.23
C LEU A 138 8.03 21.57 9.01
N ASN A 139 9.36 21.61 9.16
CA ASN A 139 10.06 22.77 9.71
C ASN A 139 10.36 23.83 8.63
N ASN A 140 10.96 24.94 9.03
CA ASN A 140 11.30 26.07 8.13
C ASN A 140 12.36 25.73 7.04
N ARG A 141 12.99 24.54 7.10
CA ARG A 141 13.92 24.05 6.08
C ARG A 141 13.29 22.98 5.18
N GLY A 142 11.97 22.74 5.33
CA GLY A 142 11.26 21.67 4.63
C GLY A 142 11.56 20.27 5.15
N GLY A 143 12.24 20.15 6.30
CA GLY A 143 12.49 18.84 6.93
C GLY A 143 11.27 18.33 7.67
N LEU A 144 11.00 17.01 7.59
CA LEU A 144 9.90 16.35 8.26
C LEU A 144 10.10 16.35 9.78
N LEU A 145 9.11 16.86 10.51
CA LEU A 145 9.02 16.83 11.97
C LEU A 145 8.18 15.65 12.47
N GLY A 146 7.16 15.26 11.70
CA GLY A 146 6.27 14.17 12.05
C GLY A 146 5.23 13.89 10.97
N GLU A 147 4.56 12.76 11.11
CA GLU A 147 3.47 12.29 10.27
C GLU A 147 2.30 11.92 11.17
N GLU A 148 1.11 12.49 10.96
CA GLU A 148 -0.07 12.21 11.79
C GLU A 148 -1.25 11.81 10.92
N ILE A 149 -1.89 10.68 11.26
CA ILE A 149 -3.16 10.27 10.63
C ILE A 149 -4.29 11.02 11.33
N VAL A 150 -4.90 11.97 10.64
CA VAL A 150 -5.99 12.78 11.18
C VAL A 150 -7.37 12.17 10.93
N SER A 151 -7.49 11.24 9.96
CA SER A 151 -8.72 10.48 9.74
C SER A 151 -8.44 9.14 9.08
N LYS A 152 -9.26 8.13 9.44
CA LYS A 152 -9.29 6.82 8.80
C LYS A 152 -10.71 6.30 8.74
N GLY A 153 -11.23 6.11 7.50
CA GLY A 153 -12.57 5.61 7.22
C GLY A 153 -13.68 6.63 7.51
N THR A 154 -14.67 6.68 6.64
CA THR A 154 -15.87 7.50 6.84
C THR A 154 -17.10 6.63 6.67
N VAL A 155 -17.49 5.90 7.72
CA VAL A 155 -18.84 5.26 7.74
C VAL A 155 -19.94 6.28 8.03
N ASN A 156 -19.61 7.47 8.57
CA ASN A 156 -20.58 8.49 8.97
C ASN A 156 -20.11 9.94 8.75
N GLY A 157 -19.39 10.23 7.66
CA GLY A 157 -19.22 11.63 7.23
C GLY A 157 -18.76 12.63 8.30
N THR A 158 -17.94 12.22 9.26
CA THR A 158 -17.34 13.18 10.19
C THR A 158 -16.40 14.03 9.36
N MET A 159 -16.89 15.20 8.93
CA MET A 159 -16.09 16.14 8.15
C MET A 159 -14.84 16.48 8.95
N ILE A 160 -13.69 16.08 8.41
CA ILE A 160 -12.39 16.54 8.91
C ILE A 160 -12.43 18.06 8.86
N THR A 161 -12.06 18.69 9.97
CA THR A 161 -12.02 20.13 10.02
C THR A 161 -10.56 20.61 10.06
N PRO A 162 -10.27 21.83 9.60
CA PRO A 162 -8.93 22.40 9.77
C PRO A 162 -8.41 22.37 11.20
N ARG A 163 -9.33 22.34 12.19
CA ARG A 163 -8.97 22.32 13.60
C ARG A 163 -8.10 21.11 13.98
N GLU A 164 -8.48 19.90 13.57
CA GLU A 164 -7.75 18.66 13.88
C GLU A 164 -6.35 18.70 13.23
N ILE A 165 -6.27 19.17 11.99
CA ILE A 165 -5.01 19.28 11.24
C ILE A 165 -4.06 20.26 11.94
N TYR A 166 -4.54 21.45 12.30
CA TYR A 166 -3.70 22.48 12.91
C TYR A 166 -3.37 22.23 14.37
N LEU A 167 -4.17 21.44 15.11
CA LEU A 167 -3.78 20.96 16.42
C LEU A 167 -2.52 20.08 16.35
N CYS A 168 -2.43 19.18 15.37
CA CYS A 168 -1.22 18.38 15.11
C CYS A 168 -0.05 19.29 14.74
N ALA A 169 -0.26 20.25 13.82
CA ALA A 169 0.78 21.15 13.36
C ALA A 169 1.37 22.01 14.51
N LEU A 170 0.52 22.55 15.36
CA LEU A 170 0.94 23.34 16.52
C LEU A 170 1.67 22.49 17.57
N ALA A 171 1.20 21.27 17.83
CA ALA A 171 1.84 20.36 18.78
C ALA A 171 3.27 19.98 18.37
N HIS A 172 3.55 19.93 17.07
CA HIS A 172 4.87 19.62 16.50
C HIS A 172 5.69 20.86 16.12
N HIS A 173 5.19 22.06 16.42
CA HIS A 173 5.84 23.33 16.03
C HIS A 173 6.12 23.41 14.51
N ALA A 174 5.24 22.84 13.70
CA ALA A 174 5.35 22.88 12.25
C ALA A 174 5.12 24.30 11.72
N VAL A 175 5.88 24.70 10.71
CA VAL A 175 5.71 25.99 10.01
C VAL A 175 5.02 25.82 8.67
N SER A 176 4.99 24.59 8.15
CA SER A 176 4.24 24.21 6.95
C SER A 176 3.77 22.77 7.02
N ILE A 177 2.74 22.46 6.23
CA ILE A 177 2.14 21.14 6.18
C ILE A 177 1.91 20.69 4.74
N ILE A 178 1.86 19.37 4.52
CA ILE A 178 1.34 18.74 3.32
C ILE A 178 0.23 17.78 3.74
N LEU A 179 -0.89 17.79 3.03
CA LEU A 179 -1.95 16.80 3.20
C LEU A 179 -1.74 15.65 2.21
N LEU A 180 -1.90 14.43 2.70
CA LEU A 180 -1.92 13.22 1.89
C LEU A 180 -3.20 12.45 2.15
N HIS A 181 -3.94 12.07 1.12
CA HIS A 181 -5.02 11.11 1.29
C HIS A 181 -5.12 10.16 0.11
N ASN A 182 -5.76 9.00 0.31
CA ASN A 182 -5.99 8.01 -0.73
C ASN A 182 -7.46 7.95 -1.12
N HIS A 183 -7.67 7.63 -2.40
CA HIS A 183 -8.97 7.18 -2.88
C HIS A 183 -8.96 5.65 -3.05
N PRO A 184 -9.74 4.89 -2.27
CA PRO A 184 -9.83 3.43 -2.40
C PRO A 184 -10.30 2.94 -3.77
N SER A 185 -10.96 3.82 -4.55
CA SER A 185 -11.31 3.55 -5.95
C SER A 185 -10.11 3.40 -6.88
N GLY A 186 -8.92 3.83 -6.44
CA GLY A 186 -7.70 3.89 -7.24
C GLY A 186 -7.60 5.11 -8.17
N ASN A 187 -8.65 5.93 -8.29
CA ASN A 187 -8.62 7.16 -9.10
C ASN A 187 -8.29 8.37 -8.22
N PRO A 188 -7.14 9.06 -8.45
CA PRO A 188 -6.72 10.18 -7.62
C PRO A 188 -7.39 11.52 -7.98
N SER A 189 -8.40 11.53 -8.85
CA SER A 189 -9.09 12.77 -9.23
C SER A 189 -9.76 13.42 -8.02
N PRO A 190 -9.49 14.72 -7.75
CA PRO A 190 -10.06 15.42 -6.60
C PRO A 190 -11.59 15.46 -6.63
N SER A 191 -12.21 15.16 -5.50
CA SER A 191 -13.63 15.37 -5.31
C SER A 191 -13.95 16.84 -4.99
N ARG A 192 -15.23 17.19 -4.98
CA ARG A 192 -15.67 18.51 -4.55
C ARG A 192 -15.36 18.76 -3.07
N GLU A 193 -15.48 17.72 -2.27
CA GLU A 193 -15.19 17.72 -0.84
C GLU A 193 -13.69 17.97 -0.58
N ASP A 194 -12.81 17.37 -1.37
CA ASP A 194 -11.35 17.59 -1.27
C ASP A 194 -10.99 19.04 -1.57
N ILE A 195 -11.58 19.61 -2.61
CA ILE A 195 -11.35 21.02 -2.99
C ILE A 195 -11.83 21.96 -1.89
N LEU A 196 -12.99 21.69 -1.29
CA LEU A 196 -13.53 22.49 -0.19
C LEU A 196 -12.68 22.37 1.08
N LEU A 197 -12.24 21.16 1.43
CA LEU A 197 -11.35 20.94 2.56
C LEU A 197 -10.03 21.70 2.37
N THR A 198 -9.40 21.53 1.20
CA THR A 198 -8.13 22.17 0.85
C THR A 198 -8.21 23.69 1.02
N ARG A 199 -9.26 24.32 0.47
CA ARG A 199 -9.48 25.76 0.60
C ARG A 199 -9.59 26.18 2.07
N ARG A 200 -10.42 25.50 2.87
CA ARG A 200 -10.61 25.79 4.29
C ARG A 200 -9.31 25.62 5.09
N VAL A 201 -8.53 24.59 4.77
CA VAL A 201 -7.23 24.37 5.43
C VAL A 201 -6.28 25.48 5.05
N LYS A 202 -6.15 25.84 3.78
CA LYS A 202 -5.31 26.95 3.34
C LYS A 202 -5.65 28.26 4.05
N GLU A 203 -6.92 28.68 4.01
CA GLU A 203 -7.40 29.90 4.68
C GLU A 203 -7.09 29.91 6.19
N SER A 204 -7.28 28.75 6.86
CA SER A 204 -6.95 28.62 8.28
C SER A 204 -5.44 28.69 8.55
N GLY A 205 -4.63 28.16 7.65
CA GLY A 205 -3.17 28.18 7.73
C GLY A 205 -2.61 29.60 7.59
N GLU A 206 -3.16 30.39 6.68
CA GLU A 206 -2.80 31.80 6.51
C GLU A 206 -3.03 32.61 7.81
N LEU A 207 -4.13 32.33 8.54
CA LEU A 207 -4.42 32.98 9.81
C LEU A 207 -3.47 32.55 10.93
N LEU A 208 -3.01 31.29 10.91
CA LEU A 208 -2.14 30.70 11.93
C LEU A 208 -0.64 30.89 11.64
N GLY A 209 -0.29 31.35 10.43
CA GLY A 209 1.10 31.43 9.98
C GLY A 209 1.72 30.05 9.70
N ILE A 210 0.90 29.04 9.36
CA ILE A 210 1.33 27.69 9.03
C ILE A 210 0.85 27.39 7.60
N GLU A 211 1.79 27.33 6.66
CA GLU A 211 1.48 27.23 5.24
C GLU A 211 1.05 25.81 4.83
N LEU A 212 -0.04 25.69 4.06
CA LEU A 212 -0.35 24.46 3.32
C LEU A 212 0.45 24.44 2.02
N LEU A 213 1.53 23.64 1.96
CA LEU A 213 2.40 23.55 0.79
C LEU A 213 1.78 22.78 -0.36
N ASP A 214 1.04 21.70 -0.05
CA ASP A 214 0.34 20.91 -1.06
C ASP A 214 -0.75 20.03 -0.40
N HIS A 215 -1.66 19.55 -1.24
CA HIS A 215 -2.56 18.46 -0.96
C HIS A 215 -2.40 17.42 -2.06
N ILE A 216 -1.99 16.20 -1.70
CA ILE A 216 -1.68 15.14 -2.65
C ILE A 216 -2.67 13.99 -2.45
N ILE A 217 -3.38 13.63 -3.51
CA ILE A 217 -4.29 12.48 -3.52
C ILE A 217 -3.58 11.31 -4.19
N ILE A 218 -3.55 10.17 -3.50
CA ILE A 218 -2.92 8.93 -3.96
C ILE A 218 -4.00 7.96 -4.43
N GLY A 219 -3.90 7.54 -5.69
CA GLY A 219 -4.68 6.47 -6.30
C GLY A 219 -3.89 5.18 -6.43
N ASP A 220 -4.25 4.32 -7.40
CA ASP A 220 -3.46 3.14 -7.73
C ASP A 220 -2.38 3.50 -8.75
N GLN A 221 -1.12 3.45 -8.33
CA GLN A 221 0.07 3.82 -9.12
C GLN A 221 0.02 5.22 -9.77
N SER A 222 -0.79 6.11 -9.21
CA SER A 222 -0.99 7.47 -9.69
C SER A 222 -1.29 8.42 -8.54
N ALA A 223 -0.96 9.69 -8.71
CA ALA A 223 -1.24 10.71 -7.71
C ALA A 223 -1.58 12.05 -8.38
N VAL A 224 -2.31 12.90 -7.66
CA VAL A 224 -2.63 14.28 -8.06
C VAL A 224 -2.16 15.22 -6.96
N SER A 225 -1.39 16.24 -7.35
CA SER A 225 -0.98 17.34 -6.50
C SER A 225 -1.84 18.56 -6.80
N PHE A 226 -2.49 19.12 -5.79
CA PHE A 226 -3.30 20.34 -5.92
C PHE A 226 -2.46 21.54 -6.34
N ARG A 227 -1.22 21.62 -5.88
CA ARG A 227 -0.28 22.66 -6.25
C ARG A 227 0.05 22.61 -7.75
N ARG A 228 0.32 21.42 -8.31
CA ARG A 228 0.62 21.25 -9.75
C ARG A 228 -0.59 21.50 -10.64
N GLU A 229 -1.77 21.09 -10.17
CA GLU A 229 -3.04 21.31 -10.88
C GLU A 229 -3.60 22.73 -10.70
N HIS A 230 -2.89 23.63 -10.01
CA HIS A 230 -3.33 24.99 -9.72
C HIS A 230 -4.67 25.06 -8.96
N LEU A 231 -4.91 24.10 -8.08
CA LEU A 231 -6.11 23.99 -7.23
C LEU A 231 -5.89 24.52 -5.80
N LEU A 232 -4.61 24.85 -5.49
CA LEU A 232 -4.21 25.38 -4.19
C LEU A 232 -4.16 26.89 -4.15
#